data_53a7db2acf47d215442964842df852d5
#
_entry.id   53a7db2acf47d215442964842df852d5
#
_cell.length_a   1.000
_cell.length_b   1.000
_cell.length_c   1.000
_cell.angle_alpha   90.00
_cell.angle_beta   90.00
_cell.angle_gamma   90.00
#
_symmetry.space_group_name_H-M   'P 1'
#
loop_
_entity.id
_entity.type
_entity.pdbx_description
1 polymer ?
#
loop_
_entity_poly.entity_id
_entity_poly.type
_entity_poly.pdbx_seq_one_letter_code
_entity_poly.pdbx_strand_id
1 'polypeptide(L)'
;MGIKNDNACSQAATKAGDNMVGKTNQSSPSPLCAPNQKTPSEKATPASEQSENVGAIITRHKPLAWSILGLALCRAGLVVGSYGSYRHSDEGIYSDGVMLVALAVLAVLWLLIAITKCHLSRQVVRRIAFASIILEAFSLTMAGALVIGPPEMNVAGNHFIASTFCTLGGLACMSYWLRRARDCTAVTAVIYAFGALFVSELLIFTSIFMENGISYFYAAVLVLLQFPCILLARTKPLACDIKTLSNKGDFFNFTKNTMTSKVFLATICVSIGVLSCADGFLRGYPDGSSIAFQPTTRFADLMLILALCTTIIVLTCKHHHRVMTVGIFVLMEALACIALLCYSAWSDALDIGAIFTTNLNALLVGFSWYIILAFMSYGWRCPYYYAIAGWIVWLGCRGIARITLINVTAVSQNDLLMLAAVFTMIVISTQVSFVNFLNVRKFESVSEEELTHQQKAVQTSPVVKVLGLDDHHESLADVRQATMRHNAEEVGKQFLLSEREVEVLSLYALGWTQKRVAEELFISPGTAHAHIKRIYAKTGLHSRQEILDYMEKYTS
;
A
#
# COMPACT_ATOMS: atom_id res chain seq x y z
N MET A 1 51.74 2.09 22.16
CA MET A 1 52.09 0.78 22.74
C MET A 1 51.09 -0.15 22.08
N GLY A 2 51.37 -0.79 21.05
CA GLY A 2 52.21 -1.93 20.73
C GLY A 2 51.22 -3.02 20.28
N ILE A 3 51.01 -3.29 18.99
CA ILE A 3 51.74 -4.16 18.04
C ILE A 3 51.62 -5.65 18.41
N LYS A 4 51.01 -6.40 17.48
CA LYS A 4 51.40 -7.63 16.77
C LYS A 4 50.14 -8.41 16.40
N ASN A 5 49.82 -8.65 15.14
CA ASN A 5 50.40 -9.56 14.12
C ASN A 5 50.57 -11.00 14.62
N ASP A 6 49.93 -11.91 13.87
CA ASP A 6 50.49 -13.01 13.06
C ASP A 6 49.38 -13.97 12.71
N ASN A 7 49.01 -14.23 11.44
CA ASN A 7 49.62 -15.11 10.44
C ASN A 7 49.77 -16.58 10.84
N ALA A 8 49.18 -17.40 10.05
CA ALA A 8 49.73 -18.56 9.33
C ALA A 8 48.65 -19.63 9.16
N CYS A 9 48.26 -19.99 8.00
CA CYS A 9 48.91 -20.74 6.92
C CYS A 9 48.95 -22.26 7.14
N SER A 10 48.58 -22.95 6.13
CA SER A 10 49.11 -24.20 5.56
C SER A 10 48.24 -25.44 5.71
N GLN A 11 47.68 -25.91 4.55
CA GLN A 11 48.19 -27.01 3.69
C GLN A 11 48.18 -28.39 4.38
N ALA A 12 47.62 -29.40 3.81
CA ALA A 12 48.05 -30.28 2.73
C ALA A 12 46.99 -31.40 2.54
N ALA A 13 46.56 -31.71 1.42
CA ALA A 13 47.16 -32.55 0.36
C ALA A 13 46.97 -34.08 0.53
N THR A 14 46.37 -34.66 -0.48
CA THR A 14 46.70 -35.87 -1.29
C THR A 14 46.46 -37.26 -0.73
N LYS A 15 45.74 -38.08 -1.56
CA LYS A 15 46.08 -39.30 -2.26
C LYS A 15 44.80 -40.02 -2.68
N ALA A 16 44.48 -40.25 -3.93
CA ALA A 16 45.04 -41.14 -4.94
C ALA A 16 44.69 -42.63 -4.76
N GLY A 17 44.28 -43.23 -5.85
CA GLY A 17 44.22 -44.66 -6.12
C GLY A 17 42.92 -45.06 -6.82
N ASP A 18 42.84 -45.13 -8.07
CA ASP A 18 43.27 -46.08 -9.09
C ASP A 18 42.42 -47.34 -9.22
N ASN A 19 42.14 -47.63 -10.45
CA ASN A 19 41.95 -48.87 -11.22
C ASN A 19 40.50 -49.10 -11.73
N MET A 20 40.35 -48.96 -12.99
CA MET A 20 40.70 -49.80 -14.17
C MET A 20 39.60 -50.74 -14.65
N VAL A 21 39.39 -50.66 -16.01
CA VAL A 21 39.11 -51.75 -16.98
C VAL A 21 37.64 -52.21 -17.08
N GLY A 22 36.97 -52.23 -18.20
CA GLY A 22 37.29 -52.30 -19.59
C GLY A 22 36.13 -52.85 -20.41
N LYS A 23 36.24 -52.64 -21.71
CA LYS A 23 35.68 -53.36 -22.87
C LYS A 23 34.26 -53.04 -23.35
N THR A 24 34.15 -52.30 -24.44
CA THR A 24 34.05 -52.76 -25.88
C THR A 24 32.84 -53.59 -26.24
N ASN A 25 32.00 -53.10 -27.16
CA ASN A 25 31.82 -53.46 -28.56
C ASN A 25 30.54 -52.83 -29.11
N GLN A 26 30.63 -52.00 -30.12
CA GLN A 26 30.39 -52.24 -31.55
C GLN A 26 29.02 -52.86 -31.90
N SER A 27 28.15 -52.06 -32.59
CA SER A 27 27.85 -52.22 -34.01
C SER A 27 26.61 -51.43 -34.45
N SER A 28 26.76 -50.60 -35.46
CA SER A 28 25.67 -50.14 -36.36
C SER A 28 25.43 -51.20 -37.43
N PRO A 29 24.36 -51.20 -38.26
CA PRO A 29 23.90 -50.11 -39.10
C PRO A 29 22.37 -50.01 -39.35
N SER A 30 21.97 -48.91 -40.00
CA SER A 30 20.67 -48.59 -40.64
C SER A 30 20.24 -49.63 -41.73
N PRO A 31 18.94 -49.62 -42.22
CA PRO A 31 18.48 -48.55 -43.14
C PRO A 31 16.97 -48.22 -43.17
N LEU A 32 16.70 -47.02 -43.71
CA LEU A 32 15.60 -46.60 -44.63
C LEU A 32 14.18 -47.16 -44.49
N CYS A 33 13.23 -46.23 -44.22
CA CYS A 33 12.01 -46.02 -45.03
C CYS A 33 11.25 -44.76 -44.56
N ALA A 34 11.14 -43.77 -45.38
CA ALA A 34 10.07 -42.78 -45.42
C ALA A 34 9.03 -43.24 -46.47
N PRO A 35 7.84 -42.67 -46.69
CA PRO A 35 7.12 -41.63 -45.97
C PRO A 35 5.64 -41.98 -45.69
N ASN A 36 4.98 -41.33 -44.74
CA ASN A 36 3.54 -41.08 -44.89
C ASN A 36 3.12 -39.79 -44.18
N GLN A 37 2.81 -38.79 -44.96
CA GLN A 37 2.07 -37.62 -44.59
C GLN A 37 0.68 -38.02 -44.07
N LYS A 38 0.32 -37.59 -42.87
CA LYS A 38 -1.02 -37.26 -42.48
C LYS A 38 -0.96 -36.10 -41.52
N THR A 39 -1.23 -34.92 -42.01
CA THR A 39 -1.65 -33.76 -41.27
C THR A 39 -2.93 -34.06 -40.50
N PRO A 40 -3.00 -33.83 -39.19
CA PRO A 40 -4.27 -33.48 -38.55
C PRO A 40 -4.34 -31.97 -38.44
N SER A 41 -5.31 -31.40 -39.12
CA SER A 41 -5.78 -30.05 -38.87
C SER A 41 -6.27 -29.98 -37.41
N GLU A 42 -5.44 -29.47 -36.54
CA GLU A 42 -5.82 -29.11 -35.20
C GLU A 42 -6.59 -27.78 -35.29
N LYS A 43 -7.91 -27.92 -35.37
CA LYS A 43 -8.84 -26.82 -35.07
C LYS A 43 -8.48 -26.34 -33.70
N ALA A 44 -7.93 -25.14 -33.61
CA ALA A 44 -7.86 -24.37 -32.38
C ALA A 44 -9.29 -24.20 -31.86
N THR A 45 -9.66 -25.04 -30.92
CA THR A 45 -10.84 -24.85 -30.08
C THR A 45 -10.59 -23.60 -29.25
N PRO A 46 -11.52 -22.61 -29.21
CA PRO A 46 -11.37 -21.49 -28.31
C PRO A 46 -11.31 -22.06 -26.90
N ALA A 47 -10.30 -21.61 -26.14
CA ALA A 47 -10.13 -21.97 -24.75
C ALA A 47 -11.48 -21.78 -24.04
N SER A 48 -12.09 -22.89 -23.67
CA SER A 48 -13.26 -22.91 -22.81
C SER A 48 -12.92 -22.10 -21.57
N GLU A 49 -13.65 -21.03 -21.31
CA GLU A 49 -13.76 -20.41 -20.00
C GLU A 49 -14.10 -21.54 -19.02
N GLN A 50 -13.07 -22.05 -18.37
CA GLN A 50 -13.26 -22.96 -17.25
C GLN A 50 -13.97 -22.13 -16.19
N SER A 51 -15.25 -22.43 -15.96
CA SER A 51 -15.97 -21.94 -14.80
C SER A 51 -15.14 -22.35 -13.57
N GLU A 52 -14.34 -21.39 -13.06
CA GLU A 52 -13.59 -21.61 -11.83
C GLU A 52 -14.59 -22.06 -10.76
N ASN A 53 -14.36 -23.22 -10.21
CA ASN A 53 -15.22 -23.80 -9.17
C ASN A 53 -15.26 -22.82 -7.98
N VAL A 54 -16.45 -22.39 -7.57
CA VAL A 54 -16.66 -21.40 -6.48
C VAL A 54 -15.84 -21.77 -5.23
N GLY A 55 -15.67 -23.06 -4.95
CA GLY A 55 -14.81 -23.54 -3.88
C GLY A 55 -13.32 -23.21 -4.06
N ALA A 56 -12.83 -23.20 -5.31
CA ALA A 56 -11.44 -22.84 -5.59
C ALA A 56 -11.21 -21.32 -5.42
N ILE A 57 -12.18 -20.50 -5.82
CA ILE A 57 -12.16 -19.04 -5.62
C ILE A 57 -12.16 -18.72 -4.13
N ILE A 58 -13.04 -19.34 -3.34
CA ILE A 58 -13.12 -19.14 -1.88
C ILE A 58 -11.80 -19.54 -1.21
N THR A 59 -11.21 -20.68 -1.57
CA THR A 59 -9.94 -21.13 -0.99
C THR A 59 -8.78 -20.21 -1.32
N ARG A 60 -8.76 -19.64 -2.51
CA ARG A 60 -7.75 -18.69 -2.95
C ARG A 60 -7.79 -17.37 -2.16
N HIS A 61 -9.00 -16.88 -1.81
CA HIS A 61 -9.18 -15.60 -1.12
C HIS A 61 -9.22 -15.70 0.41
N LYS A 62 -9.20 -16.91 1.00
CA LYS A 62 -9.17 -17.11 2.46
C LYS A 62 -8.12 -16.28 3.19
N PRO A 63 -6.85 -16.17 2.74
CA PRO A 63 -5.83 -15.41 3.47
C PRO A 63 -6.11 -13.89 3.49
N LEU A 64 -6.74 -13.37 2.44
CA LEU A 64 -7.18 -11.97 2.39
C LEU A 64 -8.31 -11.74 3.40
N ALA A 65 -9.32 -12.61 3.42
CA ALA A 65 -10.44 -12.52 4.36
C ALA A 65 -9.98 -12.55 5.83
N TRP A 66 -9.08 -13.46 6.20
CA TRP A 66 -8.49 -13.49 7.54
C TRP A 66 -7.65 -12.25 7.87
N SER A 67 -7.00 -11.67 6.89
CA SER A 67 -6.24 -10.43 7.09
C SER A 67 -7.15 -9.21 7.25
N ILE A 68 -8.26 -9.15 6.50
CA ILE A 68 -9.32 -8.14 6.66
C ILE A 68 -9.93 -8.24 8.05
N LEU A 69 -10.30 -9.45 8.47
CA LEU A 69 -10.86 -9.69 9.80
C LEU A 69 -9.87 -9.30 10.91
N GLY A 70 -8.60 -9.65 10.77
CA GLY A 70 -7.57 -9.29 11.75
C GLY A 70 -7.39 -7.77 11.92
N LEU A 71 -7.38 -7.01 10.83
CA LEU A 71 -7.33 -5.54 10.89
C LEU A 71 -8.62 -4.95 11.48
N ALA A 72 -9.78 -5.52 11.13
CA ALA A 72 -11.08 -5.10 11.66
C ALA A 72 -11.19 -5.33 13.18
N LEU A 73 -10.75 -6.49 13.66
CA LEU A 73 -10.72 -6.81 15.09
C LEU A 73 -9.78 -5.89 15.88
N CYS A 74 -8.60 -5.58 15.30
CA CYS A 74 -7.65 -4.65 15.90
C CYS A 74 -8.29 -3.25 16.08
N ARG A 75 -8.90 -2.72 15.02
CA ARG A 75 -9.57 -1.42 15.09
C ARG A 75 -10.77 -1.42 16.03
N ALA A 76 -11.61 -2.45 15.95
CA ALA A 76 -12.79 -2.54 16.79
C ALA A 76 -12.41 -2.61 18.29
N GLY A 77 -11.40 -3.41 18.64
CA GLY A 77 -10.89 -3.48 20.01
C GLY A 77 -10.38 -2.12 20.51
N LEU A 78 -9.59 -1.42 19.70
CA LEU A 78 -9.06 -0.10 20.03
C LEU A 78 -10.18 0.93 20.21
N VAL A 79 -11.15 1.01 19.28
CA VAL A 79 -12.23 1.99 19.31
C VAL A 79 -13.16 1.72 20.50
N VAL A 80 -13.66 0.51 20.68
CA VAL A 80 -14.54 0.15 21.80
C VAL A 80 -13.85 0.40 23.15
N GLY A 81 -12.56 0.09 23.22
CA GLY A 81 -11.75 0.36 24.42
C GLY A 81 -11.51 1.83 24.71
N SER A 82 -11.51 2.69 23.68
CA SER A 82 -11.32 4.13 23.84
C SER A 82 -12.57 4.83 24.34
N TYR A 83 -13.76 4.39 23.87
CA TYR A 83 -15.01 5.08 24.20
C TYR A 83 -15.54 4.81 25.62
N GLY A 84 -15.21 3.69 26.22
CA GLY A 84 -15.79 3.27 27.50
C GLY A 84 -17.33 3.16 27.49
N SER A 85 -18.01 3.98 26.71
CA SER A 85 -19.47 4.05 26.57
C SER A 85 -19.86 4.51 25.15
N TYR A 86 -19.52 3.74 24.15
CA TYR A 86 -19.83 4.03 22.73
C TYR A 86 -21.33 4.33 22.48
N ARG A 87 -22.22 3.76 23.30
CA ARG A 87 -23.67 3.95 23.16
C ARG A 87 -24.09 5.42 23.35
N HIS A 88 -23.47 6.12 24.28
CA HIS A 88 -23.99 7.40 24.81
C HIS A 88 -23.16 8.62 24.43
N SER A 89 -21.91 8.43 23.99
CA SER A 89 -21.04 9.57 23.71
C SER A 89 -20.08 9.30 22.57
N ASP A 90 -19.61 10.39 21.96
CA ASP A 90 -18.44 10.36 21.09
C ASP A 90 -17.14 10.34 21.91
N GLU A 91 -16.00 10.06 21.26
CA GLU A 91 -14.68 10.18 21.91
C GLU A 91 -14.50 11.58 22.49
N GLY A 92 -14.22 11.64 23.79
CA GLY A 92 -13.97 12.89 24.48
C GLY A 92 -12.52 13.34 24.40
N ILE A 93 -12.24 14.53 24.94
CA ILE A 93 -10.88 15.11 25.04
C ILE A 93 -9.90 14.19 25.77
N TYR A 94 -10.38 13.41 26.71
CA TYR A 94 -9.57 12.44 27.45
C TYR A 94 -8.93 11.41 26.50
N SER A 95 -9.70 10.92 25.54
CA SER A 95 -9.20 10.00 24.50
C SER A 95 -8.16 10.67 23.60
N ASP A 96 -8.36 11.93 23.23
CA ASP A 96 -7.38 12.68 22.44
C ASP A 96 -6.08 12.94 23.22
N GLY A 97 -6.16 13.22 24.53
CA GLY A 97 -4.99 13.34 25.39
C GLY A 97 -4.18 12.06 25.48
N VAL A 98 -4.84 10.91 25.69
CA VAL A 98 -4.22 9.57 25.66
C VAL A 98 -3.55 9.31 24.32
N MET A 99 -4.24 9.63 23.22
CA MET A 99 -3.73 9.45 21.86
C MET A 99 -2.47 10.28 21.61
N LEU A 100 -2.45 11.55 22.01
CA LEU A 100 -1.29 12.43 21.84
C LEU A 100 -0.07 11.95 22.63
N VAL A 101 -0.25 11.43 23.85
CA VAL A 101 0.84 10.83 24.63
C VAL A 101 1.39 9.57 23.93
N ALA A 102 0.50 8.70 23.46
CA ALA A 102 0.92 7.51 22.70
C ALA A 102 1.66 7.90 21.40
N LEU A 103 1.19 8.93 20.69
CA LEU A 103 1.85 9.43 19.48
C LEU A 103 3.19 10.10 19.79
N ALA A 104 3.36 10.76 20.92
CA ALA A 104 4.65 11.30 21.33
C ALA A 104 5.71 10.18 21.52
N VAL A 105 5.31 9.05 22.12
CA VAL A 105 6.18 7.86 22.24
C VAL A 105 6.51 7.29 20.85
N LEU A 106 5.50 7.18 19.97
CA LEU A 106 5.70 6.71 18.59
C LEU A 106 6.55 7.67 17.76
N ALA A 107 6.47 8.99 18.00
CA ALA A 107 7.31 9.97 17.32
C ALA A 107 8.81 9.81 17.67
N VAL A 108 9.12 9.51 18.92
CA VAL A 108 10.49 9.16 19.32
C VAL A 108 10.97 7.90 18.59
N LEU A 109 10.13 6.87 18.54
CA LEU A 109 10.43 5.63 17.81
C LEU A 109 10.58 5.90 16.30
N TRP A 110 9.76 6.75 15.73
CA TRP A 110 9.85 7.17 14.32
C TRP A 110 11.17 7.86 14.01
N LEU A 111 11.63 8.77 14.88
CA LEU A 111 12.94 9.42 14.75
C LEU A 111 14.08 8.39 14.81
N LEU A 112 14.03 7.44 15.74
CA LEU A 112 15.01 6.37 15.84
C LEU A 112 15.06 5.52 14.56
N ILE A 113 13.91 5.13 14.00
CA ILE A 113 13.81 4.38 12.73
C ILE A 113 14.34 5.21 11.56
N ALA A 114 14.08 6.53 11.55
CA ALA A 114 14.56 7.44 10.51
C ALA A 114 16.09 7.55 10.50
N ILE A 115 16.73 7.56 11.68
CA ILE A 115 18.18 7.69 11.84
C ILE A 115 18.89 6.35 11.59
N THR A 116 18.40 5.26 12.20
CA THR A 116 19.10 3.97 12.22
C THR A 116 18.96 3.13 10.96
N LYS A 117 18.06 3.50 10.02
CA LYS A 117 17.71 2.72 8.81
C LYS A 117 17.41 1.25 9.14
N CYS A 118 16.77 1.01 10.28
CA CYS A 118 16.56 -0.31 10.87
C CYS A 118 15.77 -1.25 9.94
N HIS A 119 16.34 -2.43 9.68
CA HIS A 119 15.64 -3.53 8.99
C HIS A 119 15.18 -4.58 10.01
N LEU A 120 13.89 -4.56 10.35
CA LEU A 120 13.31 -5.54 11.25
C LEU A 120 13.09 -6.89 10.54
N SER A 121 13.65 -7.96 11.11
CA SER A 121 13.43 -9.31 10.60
C SER A 121 11.95 -9.74 10.75
N ARG A 122 11.49 -10.68 9.90
CA ARG A 122 10.10 -11.17 9.96
C ARG A 122 9.75 -11.82 11.31
N GLN A 123 10.71 -12.45 11.97
CA GLN A 123 10.51 -13.05 13.28
C GLN A 123 10.31 -12.01 14.37
N VAL A 124 11.13 -10.95 14.39
CA VAL A 124 11.03 -9.84 15.34
C VAL A 124 9.69 -9.14 15.19
N VAL A 125 9.29 -8.82 13.95
CA VAL A 125 7.99 -8.19 13.67
C VAL A 125 6.81 -9.02 14.19
N ARG A 126 6.84 -10.33 14.01
CA ARG A 126 5.79 -11.21 14.52
C ARG A 126 5.78 -11.26 16.06
N ARG A 127 6.95 -11.28 16.71
CA ARG A 127 7.05 -11.20 18.17
C ARG A 127 6.50 -9.87 18.71
N ILE A 128 6.81 -8.76 18.06
CA ILE A 128 6.26 -7.45 18.40
C ILE A 128 4.73 -7.46 18.28
N ALA A 129 4.17 -7.99 17.18
CA ALA A 129 2.73 -8.09 17.01
C ALA A 129 2.05 -8.92 18.12
N PHE A 130 2.62 -10.08 18.48
CA PHE A 130 2.10 -10.88 19.58
C PHE A 130 2.18 -10.14 20.92
N ALA A 131 3.31 -9.49 21.22
CA ALA A 131 3.46 -8.70 22.43
C ALA A 131 2.48 -7.52 22.48
N SER A 132 2.23 -6.87 21.33
CA SER A 132 1.27 -5.77 21.23
C SER A 132 -0.17 -6.22 21.48
N ILE A 133 -0.59 -7.37 20.94
CA ILE A 133 -1.92 -7.95 21.22
C ILE A 133 -2.08 -8.26 22.71
N ILE A 134 -1.08 -8.85 23.34
CA ILE A 134 -1.12 -9.15 24.76
C ILE A 134 -1.18 -7.87 25.59
N LEU A 135 -0.36 -6.88 25.25
CA LEU A 135 -0.35 -5.59 25.93
C LEU A 135 -1.70 -4.88 25.83
N GLU A 136 -2.30 -4.83 24.63
CA GLU A 136 -3.60 -4.22 24.37
C GLU A 136 -4.71 -4.95 25.13
N ALA A 137 -4.78 -6.28 25.04
CA ALA A 137 -5.78 -7.09 25.75
C ALA A 137 -5.64 -6.97 27.27
N PHE A 138 -4.42 -6.97 27.81
CA PHE A 138 -4.16 -6.77 29.22
C PHE A 138 -4.62 -5.38 29.69
N SER A 139 -4.28 -4.34 28.92
CA SER A 139 -4.67 -2.96 29.24
C SER A 139 -6.18 -2.78 29.24
N LEU A 140 -6.89 -3.41 28.29
CA LEU A 140 -8.35 -3.39 28.22
C LEU A 140 -8.99 -4.15 29.39
N THR A 141 -8.48 -5.32 29.76
CA THR A 141 -8.98 -6.06 30.93
C THR A 141 -8.75 -5.29 32.22
N MET A 142 -7.61 -4.60 32.35
CA MET A 142 -7.34 -3.72 33.49
C MET A 142 -8.30 -2.53 33.52
N ALA A 143 -8.55 -1.86 32.37
CA ALA A 143 -9.50 -0.77 32.29
C ALA A 143 -10.93 -1.22 32.71
N GLY A 144 -11.38 -2.38 32.23
CA GLY A 144 -12.65 -2.97 32.64
C GLY A 144 -12.71 -3.28 34.15
N ALA A 145 -11.62 -3.85 34.69
CA ALA A 145 -11.52 -4.13 36.12
C ALA A 145 -11.54 -2.86 36.98
N LEU A 146 -10.95 -1.75 36.51
CA LEU A 146 -11.00 -0.44 37.19
C LEU A 146 -12.42 0.15 37.22
N VAL A 147 -13.25 -0.09 36.19
CA VAL A 147 -14.64 0.39 36.12
C VAL A 147 -15.56 -0.41 37.04
N ILE A 148 -15.37 -1.76 37.12
CA ILE A 148 -16.25 -2.66 37.88
C ILE A 148 -15.79 -2.78 39.34
N GLY A 149 -14.50 -2.53 39.58
CA GLY A 149 -13.86 -2.70 40.90
C GLY A 149 -14.20 -1.64 41.92
N PRO A 150 -13.51 -1.64 43.07
CA PRO A 150 -13.73 -0.66 44.14
C PRO A 150 -13.53 0.78 43.66
N PRO A 151 -14.36 1.73 44.11
CA PRO A 151 -14.28 3.12 43.66
C PRO A 151 -12.93 3.79 43.94
N GLU A 152 -12.19 3.30 44.92
CA GLU A 152 -10.83 3.77 45.26
C GLU A 152 -9.81 3.55 44.15
N MET A 153 -9.99 2.51 43.33
CA MET A 153 -9.13 2.17 42.20
C MET A 153 -9.55 2.90 40.92
N ASN A 154 -10.78 3.37 40.85
CA ASN A 154 -11.34 4.05 39.69
C ASN A 154 -10.87 5.52 39.61
N VAL A 155 -9.56 5.71 39.54
CA VAL A 155 -8.90 7.01 39.41
C VAL A 155 -8.59 7.30 37.95
N ALA A 156 -8.88 8.54 37.50
CA ALA A 156 -8.64 8.98 36.13
C ALA A 156 -7.21 8.70 35.64
N GLY A 157 -6.20 8.81 36.50
CA GLY A 157 -4.81 8.52 36.20
C GLY A 157 -4.55 7.04 35.83
N ASN A 158 -5.21 6.08 36.51
CA ASN A 158 -5.07 4.66 36.24
C ASN A 158 -5.69 4.31 34.87
N HIS A 159 -6.85 4.87 34.56
CA HIS A 159 -7.49 4.75 33.26
C HIS A 159 -6.63 5.37 32.15
N PHE A 160 -6.03 6.54 32.41
CA PHE A 160 -5.15 7.20 31.45
C PHE A 160 -3.95 6.33 31.07
N ILE A 161 -3.31 5.71 32.05
CA ILE A 161 -2.18 4.80 31.84
C ILE A 161 -2.63 3.56 31.05
N ALA A 162 -3.71 2.90 31.48
CA ALA A 162 -4.23 1.72 30.79
C ALA A 162 -4.59 2.03 29.33
N SER A 163 -5.31 3.13 29.09
CA SER A 163 -5.69 3.57 27.74
C SER A 163 -4.48 3.93 26.87
N THR A 164 -3.43 4.50 27.45
CA THR A 164 -2.18 4.81 26.71
C THR A 164 -1.48 3.53 26.23
N PHE A 165 -1.36 2.52 27.09
CA PHE A 165 -0.79 1.22 26.69
C PHE A 165 -1.67 0.48 25.70
N CYS A 166 -2.99 0.55 25.83
CA CYS A 166 -3.95 0.03 24.87
C CYS A 166 -3.73 0.66 23.49
N THR A 167 -3.66 1.99 23.43
CA THR A 167 -3.44 2.73 22.19
C THR A 167 -2.11 2.40 21.54
N LEU A 168 -1.02 2.33 22.31
CA LEU A 168 0.29 1.92 21.79
C LEU A 168 0.27 0.49 21.22
N GLY A 169 -0.35 -0.44 21.94
CA GLY A 169 -0.52 -1.83 21.49
C GLY A 169 -1.33 -1.90 20.19
N GLY A 170 -2.48 -1.23 20.15
CA GLY A 170 -3.38 -1.19 19.00
C GLY A 170 -2.73 -0.60 17.75
N LEU A 171 -2.04 0.55 17.85
CA LEU A 171 -1.35 1.17 16.72
C LEU A 171 -0.18 0.33 16.21
N ALA A 172 0.56 -0.34 17.10
CA ALA A 172 1.63 -1.25 16.72
C ALA A 172 1.07 -2.50 16.00
N CYS A 173 -0.02 -3.07 16.50
CA CYS A 173 -0.71 -4.20 15.89
C CYS A 173 -1.33 -3.83 14.54
N MET A 174 -1.97 -2.67 14.43
CA MET A 174 -2.52 -2.13 13.17
C MET A 174 -1.43 -1.95 12.13
N SER A 175 -0.24 -1.45 12.53
CA SER A 175 0.94 -1.34 11.65
C SER A 175 1.42 -2.71 11.14
N TYR A 176 1.31 -3.76 11.95
CA TYR A 176 1.59 -5.14 11.53
C TYR A 176 0.61 -5.60 10.45
N TRP A 177 -0.70 -5.39 10.63
CA TRP A 177 -1.72 -5.79 9.66
C TRP A 177 -1.56 -5.05 8.33
N LEU A 178 -1.30 -3.73 8.36
CA LEU A 178 -1.03 -2.95 7.16
C LEU A 178 0.24 -3.44 6.43
N ARG A 179 1.34 -3.69 7.16
CA ARG A 179 2.55 -4.25 6.55
C ARG A 179 2.31 -5.60 5.89
N ARG A 180 1.37 -6.39 6.40
CA ARG A 180 1.04 -7.69 5.85
C ARG A 180 0.41 -7.60 4.46
N ALA A 181 -0.40 -6.59 4.22
CA ALA A 181 -1.03 -6.30 2.94
C ALA A 181 -0.14 -5.52 1.95
N ARG A 182 1.12 -5.26 2.30
CA ARG A 182 2.09 -4.60 1.44
C ARG A 182 2.27 -5.35 0.13
N ASP A 183 2.51 -4.61 -0.96
CA ASP A 183 2.76 -5.12 -2.32
C ASP A 183 1.52 -5.77 -3.00
N CYS A 184 0.30 -5.53 -2.49
CA CYS A 184 -0.95 -5.93 -3.17
C CYS A 184 -1.35 -4.92 -4.26
N THR A 185 -2.29 -5.31 -5.14
CA THR A 185 -2.84 -4.40 -6.17
C THR A 185 -3.70 -3.31 -5.54
N ALA A 186 -3.91 -2.19 -6.26
CA ALA A 186 -4.73 -1.06 -5.79
C ALA A 186 -6.15 -1.50 -5.39
N VAL A 187 -6.79 -2.32 -6.21
CA VAL A 187 -8.15 -2.83 -5.93
C VAL A 187 -8.15 -3.70 -4.67
N THR A 188 -7.15 -4.58 -4.53
CA THR A 188 -7.01 -5.42 -3.32
C THR A 188 -6.76 -4.55 -2.08
N ALA A 189 -5.99 -3.46 -2.21
CA ALA A 189 -5.74 -2.52 -1.10
C ALA A 189 -7.01 -1.78 -0.67
N VAL A 190 -7.86 -1.36 -1.62
CA VAL A 190 -9.17 -0.75 -1.31
C VAL A 190 -10.09 -1.75 -0.62
N ILE A 191 -10.22 -2.97 -1.17
CA ILE A 191 -11.04 -4.03 -0.55
C ILE A 191 -10.51 -4.35 0.85
N TYR A 192 -9.19 -4.38 1.04
CA TYR A 192 -8.56 -4.64 2.33
C TYR A 192 -8.87 -3.53 3.35
N ALA A 193 -8.65 -2.26 3.00
CA ALA A 193 -8.85 -1.13 3.90
C ALA A 193 -10.33 -0.90 4.21
N PHE A 194 -11.17 -0.76 3.19
CA PHE A 194 -12.59 -0.46 3.37
C PHE A 194 -13.41 -1.68 3.77
N GLY A 195 -12.99 -2.89 3.40
CA GLY A 195 -13.57 -4.13 3.92
C GLY A 195 -13.30 -4.31 5.41
N ALA A 196 -12.08 -4.00 5.87
CA ALA A 196 -11.75 -4.03 7.29
C ALA A 196 -12.51 -2.94 8.07
N LEU A 197 -12.67 -1.74 7.47
CA LEU A 197 -13.48 -0.68 8.03
C LEU A 197 -14.94 -1.12 8.18
N PHE A 198 -15.54 -1.66 7.11
CA PHE A 198 -16.91 -2.18 7.11
C PHE A 198 -17.14 -3.21 8.23
N VAL A 199 -16.27 -4.22 8.34
CA VAL A 199 -16.40 -5.26 9.37
C VAL A 199 -16.18 -4.67 10.77
N SER A 200 -15.22 -3.75 10.93
CA SER A 200 -14.97 -3.13 12.24
C SER A 200 -16.13 -2.28 12.74
N GLU A 201 -16.84 -1.56 11.85
CA GLU A 201 -18.02 -0.77 12.26
C GLU A 201 -19.16 -1.66 12.75
N LEU A 202 -19.38 -2.82 12.11
CA LEU A 202 -20.34 -3.80 12.61
C LEU A 202 -19.97 -4.31 14.00
N LEU A 203 -18.68 -4.60 14.24
CA LEU A 203 -18.21 -5.07 15.55
C LEU A 203 -18.30 -3.97 16.61
N ILE A 204 -18.00 -2.71 16.27
CA ILE A 204 -18.12 -1.57 17.16
C ILE A 204 -19.59 -1.35 17.55
N PHE A 205 -20.49 -1.43 16.57
CA PHE A 205 -21.92 -1.25 16.82
C PHE A 205 -22.48 -2.27 17.81
N THR A 206 -22.00 -3.51 17.82
CA THR A 206 -22.46 -4.51 18.80
C THR A 206 -22.19 -4.11 20.25
N SER A 207 -21.22 -3.22 20.51
CA SER A 207 -20.93 -2.71 21.85
C SER A 207 -22.06 -1.81 22.44
N ILE A 208 -22.99 -1.33 21.61
CA ILE A 208 -24.17 -0.57 22.06
C ILE A 208 -25.03 -1.38 23.04
N PHE A 209 -25.06 -2.70 22.88
CA PHE A 209 -25.85 -3.61 23.71
C PHE A 209 -25.16 -3.96 25.04
N MET A 210 -23.97 -3.42 25.30
CA MET A 210 -23.14 -3.75 26.44
C MET A 210 -23.11 -2.60 27.46
N GLU A 211 -22.99 -2.94 28.72
CA GLU A 211 -22.76 -1.98 29.81
C GLU A 211 -21.31 -1.50 29.80
N ASN A 212 -21.04 -0.32 30.36
CA ASN A 212 -19.75 0.36 30.30
C ASN A 212 -18.56 -0.49 30.72
N GLY A 213 -18.64 -1.25 31.79
CA GLY A 213 -17.54 -2.12 32.25
C GLY A 213 -17.34 -3.35 31.37
N ILE A 214 -18.43 -3.94 30.85
CA ILE A 214 -18.44 -5.14 30.03
C ILE A 214 -17.86 -4.85 28.64
N SER A 215 -18.04 -3.63 28.12
CA SER A 215 -17.51 -3.24 26.80
C SER A 215 -15.98 -3.37 26.70
N TYR A 216 -15.24 -3.13 27.79
CA TYR A 216 -13.79 -3.31 27.82
C TYR A 216 -13.38 -4.78 27.71
N PHE A 217 -14.09 -5.68 28.37
CA PHE A 217 -13.83 -7.12 28.24
C PHE A 217 -14.19 -7.65 26.86
N TYR A 218 -15.28 -7.14 26.28
CA TYR A 218 -15.61 -7.42 24.89
C TYR A 218 -14.49 -6.95 23.94
N ALA A 219 -13.99 -5.73 24.11
CA ALA A 219 -12.86 -5.21 23.34
C ALA A 219 -11.61 -6.10 23.51
N ALA A 220 -11.31 -6.55 24.72
CA ALA A 220 -10.19 -7.48 24.96
C ALA A 220 -10.36 -8.82 24.22
N VAL A 221 -11.58 -9.37 24.18
CA VAL A 221 -11.88 -10.59 23.40
C VAL A 221 -11.67 -10.34 21.91
N LEU A 222 -12.14 -9.21 21.35
CA LEU A 222 -11.90 -8.87 19.96
C LEU A 222 -10.40 -8.82 19.63
N VAL A 223 -9.61 -8.20 20.53
CA VAL A 223 -8.15 -8.11 20.38
C VAL A 223 -7.51 -9.49 20.41
N LEU A 224 -7.91 -10.38 21.32
CA LEU A 224 -7.39 -11.76 21.40
C LEU A 224 -7.75 -12.60 20.17
N LEU A 225 -8.91 -12.39 19.55
CA LEU A 225 -9.31 -13.06 18.32
C LEU A 225 -8.40 -12.77 17.12
N GLN A 226 -7.49 -11.80 17.22
CA GLN A 226 -6.46 -11.58 16.21
C GLN A 226 -5.42 -12.74 16.18
N PHE A 227 -5.21 -13.50 17.27
CA PHE A 227 -4.26 -14.62 17.26
C PHE A 227 -4.61 -15.70 16.23
N PRO A 228 -5.83 -16.27 16.20
CA PRO A 228 -6.20 -17.19 15.15
C PRO A 228 -6.12 -16.58 13.76
N CYS A 229 -6.47 -15.30 13.58
CA CYS A 229 -6.33 -14.62 12.30
C CYS A 229 -4.87 -14.58 11.82
N ILE A 230 -3.89 -14.31 12.71
CA ILE A 230 -2.46 -14.34 12.38
C ILE A 230 -2.01 -15.76 11.98
N LEU A 231 -2.53 -16.78 12.64
CA LEU A 231 -2.19 -18.17 12.35
C LEU A 231 -2.79 -18.64 11.02
N LEU A 232 -4.06 -18.34 10.77
CA LEU A 232 -4.78 -18.75 9.56
C LEU A 232 -4.36 -17.95 8.32
N ALA A 233 -3.96 -16.69 8.51
CA ALA A 233 -3.45 -15.85 7.44
C ALA A 233 -1.96 -16.13 7.10
N ARG A 234 -1.32 -17.22 7.56
CA ARG A 234 0.12 -17.52 7.36
C ARG A 234 0.53 -17.64 5.90
N THR A 235 -0.33 -18.14 5.03
CA THR A 235 -0.10 -18.19 3.59
C THR A 235 -0.13 -16.80 3.00
N LYS A 236 0.73 -16.51 2.04
CA LYS A 236 0.94 -15.16 1.49
C LYS A 236 -0.38 -14.56 0.96
N PRO A 237 -0.85 -13.43 1.49
CA PRO A 237 -2.05 -12.77 0.99
C PRO A 237 -1.90 -12.26 -0.46
N LEU A 238 -0.69 -12.07 -0.93
CA LEU A 238 -0.30 -11.61 -2.26
C LEU A 238 -0.69 -12.56 -3.41
N ALA A 239 -1.01 -13.83 -3.12
CA ALA A 239 -1.54 -14.74 -4.13
C ALA A 239 -3.00 -14.44 -4.52
N CYS A 240 -3.63 -13.51 -3.84
CA CYS A 240 -5.04 -13.15 -4.00
C CYS A 240 -5.23 -11.86 -4.81
N ASP A 241 -4.27 -11.53 -5.66
CA ASP A 241 -4.44 -10.39 -6.57
C ASP A 241 -5.68 -10.63 -7.43
N ILE A 242 -6.68 -9.79 -7.20
CA ILE A 242 -7.82 -9.70 -8.09
C ILE A 242 -7.24 -9.16 -9.40
N LYS A 243 -7.06 -10.06 -10.36
CA LYS A 243 -6.60 -9.71 -11.70
C LYS A 243 -7.68 -8.88 -12.35
N THR A 244 -7.61 -7.60 -12.14
CA THR A 244 -8.33 -6.66 -12.97
C THR A 244 -7.52 -6.45 -14.24
N LEU A 245 -8.19 -6.26 -15.37
CA LEU A 245 -7.60 -5.98 -16.69
C LEU A 245 -6.81 -4.65 -16.75
N SER A 246 -6.53 -4.04 -15.61
CA SER A 246 -5.74 -2.82 -15.46
C SER A 246 -4.26 -3.12 -15.66
N ASN A 247 -3.63 -2.35 -16.50
CA ASN A 247 -2.20 -2.38 -16.80
C ASN A 247 -1.35 -2.53 -15.54
N LYS A 248 -0.36 -3.41 -15.58
CA LYS A 248 0.56 -3.79 -14.47
C LYS A 248 1.36 -2.63 -13.84
N GLY A 249 1.07 -1.37 -14.18
CA GLY A 249 1.80 -0.18 -13.74
C GLY A 249 1.07 0.71 -12.73
N ASP A 250 -0.26 0.63 -12.64
CA ASP A 250 -1.06 1.63 -11.92
C ASP A 250 -1.51 1.15 -10.56
N PHE A 251 -0.57 1.07 -9.64
CA PHE A 251 -0.90 0.99 -8.23
C PHE A 251 -1.43 2.36 -7.79
N PHE A 252 -2.69 2.42 -7.33
CA PHE A 252 -3.34 3.63 -6.82
C PHE A 252 -3.56 4.76 -7.85
N ASN A 253 -3.50 4.50 -9.15
CA ASN A 253 -3.49 5.51 -10.21
C ASN A 253 -2.35 6.54 -10.08
N PHE A 254 -1.37 6.26 -9.26
CA PHE A 254 -0.16 7.03 -9.14
C PHE A 254 0.99 6.25 -9.77
N THR A 255 1.72 6.86 -10.65
CA THR A 255 2.93 6.25 -11.20
C THR A 255 3.94 6.02 -10.08
N LYS A 256 4.82 5.04 -10.25
CA LYS A 256 5.91 4.79 -9.28
C LYS A 256 6.72 6.06 -9.02
N ASN A 257 6.93 6.90 -10.02
CA ASN A 257 7.65 8.15 -9.91
C ASN A 257 6.92 9.15 -9.01
N THR A 258 5.59 9.25 -9.10
CA THR A 258 4.76 10.09 -8.22
C THR A 258 4.88 9.64 -6.77
N MET A 259 4.79 8.33 -6.51
CA MET A 259 4.88 7.77 -5.14
C MET A 259 6.27 7.90 -4.52
N THR A 260 7.34 8.02 -5.32
CA THR A 260 8.69 8.28 -4.81
C THR A 260 8.99 9.76 -4.62
N SER A 261 8.11 10.66 -5.06
CA SER A 261 8.27 12.10 -4.92
C SER A 261 8.08 12.55 -3.48
N LYS A 262 9.08 13.28 -2.94
CA LYS A 262 9.00 13.90 -1.60
C LYS A 262 7.94 15.01 -1.56
N VAL A 263 7.75 15.71 -2.66
CA VAL A 263 6.75 16.78 -2.77
C VAL A 263 5.35 16.17 -2.68
N PHE A 264 5.09 15.08 -3.39
CA PHE A 264 3.81 14.38 -3.32
C PHE A 264 3.51 13.85 -1.91
N LEU A 265 4.51 13.26 -1.24
CA LEU A 265 4.37 12.84 0.16
C LEU A 265 4.01 14.03 1.07
N ALA A 266 4.73 15.14 0.95
CA ALA A 266 4.49 16.33 1.77
C ALA A 266 3.08 16.91 1.52
N THR A 267 2.66 17.05 0.27
CA THR A 267 1.33 17.60 -0.07
C THR A 267 0.19 16.71 0.41
N ILE A 268 0.32 15.37 0.30
CA ILE A 268 -0.69 14.45 0.84
C ILE A 268 -0.74 14.50 2.37
N CYS A 269 0.40 14.60 3.05
CA CYS A 269 0.45 14.76 4.50
C CYS A 269 -0.23 16.07 4.95
N VAL A 270 0.01 17.17 4.23
CA VAL A 270 -0.65 18.46 4.51
C VAL A 270 -2.15 18.36 4.28
N SER A 271 -2.59 17.77 3.17
CA SER A 271 -4.03 17.61 2.86
C SER A 271 -4.76 16.79 3.93
N ILE A 272 -4.21 15.62 4.29
CA ILE A 272 -4.79 14.77 5.35
C ILE A 272 -4.73 15.50 6.70
N GLY A 273 -3.62 16.18 7.01
CA GLY A 273 -3.44 16.89 8.28
C GLY A 273 -4.46 18.03 8.45
N VAL A 274 -4.67 18.86 7.43
CA VAL A 274 -5.65 19.96 7.47
C VAL A 274 -7.07 19.43 7.59
N LEU A 275 -7.43 18.38 6.83
CA LEU A 275 -8.75 17.77 6.92
C LEU A 275 -8.96 17.08 8.28
N SER A 276 -7.91 16.50 8.86
CA SER A 276 -7.94 15.93 10.21
C SER A 276 -8.09 17.02 11.30
N CYS A 277 -7.52 18.20 11.09
CA CYS A 277 -7.77 19.35 11.95
C CYS A 277 -9.25 19.79 11.87
N ALA A 278 -9.81 19.86 10.67
CA ALA A 278 -11.23 20.18 10.49
C ALA A 278 -12.14 19.15 11.18
N ASP A 279 -11.82 17.85 11.06
CA ASP A 279 -12.50 16.76 11.78
C ASP A 279 -12.40 16.95 13.31
N GLY A 280 -11.21 17.29 13.83
CA GLY A 280 -10.99 17.54 15.25
C GLY A 280 -11.83 18.71 15.79
N PHE A 281 -11.94 19.80 15.04
CA PHE A 281 -12.80 20.94 15.39
C PHE A 281 -14.28 20.57 15.35
N LEU A 282 -14.74 19.89 14.29
CA LEU A 282 -16.13 19.49 14.14
C LEU A 282 -16.58 18.51 15.24
N ARG A 283 -15.73 17.57 15.64
CA ARG A 283 -16.02 16.62 16.72
C ARG A 283 -16.05 17.26 18.11
N GLY A 284 -15.40 18.38 18.26
CA GLY A 284 -15.41 19.16 19.49
C GLY A 284 -16.43 20.31 19.50
N TYR A 285 -17.31 20.42 18.49
CA TYR A 285 -18.26 21.50 18.39
C TYR A 285 -19.34 21.43 19.49
N PRO A 286 -19.71 22.55 20.16
CA PRO A 286 -19.13 23.90 20.04
C PRO A 286 -17.98 24.18 21.03
N ASP A 287 -17.86 23.45 22.12
CA ASP A 287 -17.04 23.75 23.31
C ASP A 287 -15.92 22.76 23.59
N GLY A 288 -15.74 21.79 22.69
CA GLY A 288 -14.75 20.70 22.82
C GLY A 288 -15.26 19.50 23.64
N SER A 289 -16.46 19.56 24.21
CA SER A 289 -17.05 18.43 24.94
C SER A 289 -17.40 17.26 24.00
N SER A 290 -17.63 16.08 24.58
CA SER A 290 -18.12 14.92 23.83
C SER A 290 -19.59 15.09 23.50
N ILE A 291 -19.96 14.85 22.23
CA ILE A 291 -21.36 14.91 21.78
C ILE A 291 -22.10 13.67 22.26
N ALA A 292 -23.26 13.84 22.88
CA ALA A 292 -24.12 12.74 23.27
C ALA A 292 -24.86 12.18 22.04
N PHE A 293 -24.87 10.86 21.91
CA PHE A 293 -25.57 10.15 20.82
C PHE A 293 -26.82 9.44 21.33
N GLN A 294 -27.86 9.46 20.51
CA GLN A 294 -29.01 8.59 20.69
C GLN A 294 -28.80 7.25 19.98
N PRO A 295 -29.43 6.14 20.40
CA PRO A 295 -29.33 4.86 19.72
C PRO A 295 -29.78 4.90 18.25
N THR A 296 -30.76 5.75 17.93
CA THR A 296 -31.25 5.98 16.56
C THR A 296 -30.23 6.65 15.67
N THR A 297 -29.52 7.66 16.19
CA THR A 297 -28.45 8.35 15.45
C THR A 297 -27.22 7.46 15.28
N ARG A 298 -26.90 6.60 16.25
CA ARG A 298 -25.85 5.57 16.09
C ARG A 298 -26.20 4.53 15.02
N PHE A 299 -27.46 4.16 14.90
CA PHE A 299 -27.89 3.28 13.82
C PHE A 299 -27.79 3.95 12.46
N ALA A 300 -28.17 5.22 12.34
CA ALA A 300 -28.02 6.00 11.11
C ALA A 300 -26.55 6.18 10.72
N ASP A 301 -25.67 6.43 11.69
CA ASP A 301 -24.22 6.49 11.53
C ASP A 301 -23.67 5.18 10.92
N LEU A 302 -24.04 4.03 11.52
CA LEU A 302 -23.66 2.72 11.00
C LEU A 302 -24.12 2.52 9.54
N MET A 303 -25.41 2.78 9.25
CA MET A 303 -25.96 2.57 7.92
C MET A 303 -25.26 3.43 6.88
N LEU A 304 -24.92 4.66 7.21
CA LEU A 304 -24.21 5.58 6.31
C LEU A 304 -22.79 5.06 6.01
N ILE A 305 -22.00 4.68 7.02
CA ILE A 305 -20.63 4.19 6.79
C ILE A 305 -20.60 2.88 6.01
N LEU A 306 -21.54 1.95 6.26
CA LEU A 306 -21.65 0.71 5.51
C LEU A 306 -21.98 0.98 4.04
N ALA A 307 -22.90 1.91 3.76
CA ALA A 307 -23.24 2.34 2.40
C ALA A 307 -22.05 2.99 1.69
N LEU A 308 -21.30 3.87 2.39
CA LEU A 308 -20.12 4.52 1.84
C LEU A 308 -19.00 3.53 1.54
N CYS A 309 -18.68 2.62 2.46
CA CYS A 309 -17.67 1.58 2.24
C CYS A 309 -18.04 0.67 1.05
N THR A 310 -19.30 0.23 0.98
CA THR A 310 -19.80 -0.60 -0.13
C THR A 310 -19.70 0.13 -1.45
N THR A 311 -20.10 1.41 -1.50
CA THR A 311 -20.03 2.24 -2.69
C THR A 311 -18.60 2.42 -3.18
N ILE A 312 -17.65 2.73 -2.28
CA ILE A 312 -16.23 2.86 -2.63
C ILE A 312 -15.66 1.57 -3.19
N ILE A 313 -15.94 0.43 -2.55
CA ILE A 313 -15.49 -0.89 -3.02
C ILE A 313 -16.07 -1.20 -4.41
N VAL A 314 -17.39 -1.03 -4.60
CA VAL A 314 -18.07 -1.33 -5.87
C VAL A 314 -17.56 -0.42 -6.99
N LEU A 315 -17.43 0.87 -6.76
CA LEU A 315 -16.92 1.82 -7.76
C LEU A 315 -15.46 1.48 -8.13
N THR A 316 -14.63 1.12 -7.16
CA THR A 316 -13.25 0.71 -7.42
C THR A 316 -13.20 -0.60 -8.22
N CYS A 317 -14.04 -1.58 -7.90
CA CYS A 317 -14.14 -2.83 -8.67
C CYS A 317 -14.67 -2.60 -10.10
N LYS A 318 -15.48 -1.58 -10.34
CA LYS A 318 -15.95 -1.15 -11.67
C LYS A 318 -14.93 -0.27 -12.42
N HIS A 319 -13.67 -0.23 -11.97
CA HIS A 319 -12.58 0.52 -12.59
C HIS A 319 -12.75 2.05 -12.65
N HIS A 320 -13.54 2.63 -11.74
CA HIS A 320 -13.57 4.07 -11.57
C HIS A 320 -12.34 4.56 -10.80
N HIS A 321 -11.21 4.65 -11.49
CA HIS A 321 -9.89 4.93 -10.92
C HIS A 321 -9.81 6.24 -10.12
N ARG A 322 -10.66 7.22 -10.42
CA ARG A 322 -10.66 8.53 -9.76
C ARG A 322 -11.28 8.53 -8.36
N VAL A 323 -11.93 7.43 -7.95
CA VAL A 323 -12.60 7.34 -6.63
C VAL A 323 -11.60 7.55 -5.49
N MET A 324 -10.43 6.91 -5.55
CA MET A 324 -9.43 6.97 -4.48
C MET A 324 -8.46 8.16 -4.60
N THR A 325 -8.61 9.00 -5.61
CA THR A 325 -7.80 10.21 -5.78
C THR A 325 -8.59 11.46 -5.45
N VAL A 326 -9.54 11.83 -6.33
CA VAL A 326 -10.36 13.04 -6.16
C VAL A 326 -11.66 12.72 -5.43
N GLY A 327 -12.32 11.62 -5.80
CA GLY A 327 -13.66 11.30 -5.30
C GLY A 327 -13.73 11.19 -3.79
N ILE A 328 -12.73 10.57 -3.16
CA ILE A 328 -12.71 10.40 -1.71
C ILE A 328 -12.51 11.72 -0.96
N PHE A 329 -11.67 12.63 -1.48
CA PHE A 329 -11.50 13.97 -0.88
C PHE A 329 -12.78 14.78 -0.98
N VAL A 330 -13.41 14.82 -2.17
CA VAL A 330 -14.70 15.50 -2.38
C VAL A 330 -15.77 14.94 -1.43
N LEU A 331 -15.80 13.63 -1.25
CA LEU A 331 -16.74 12.98 -0.34
C LEU A 331 -16.49 13.38 1.12
N MET A 332 -15.22 13.37 1.57
CA MET A 332 -14.87 13.76 2.93
C MET A 332 -15.15 15.24 3.19
N GLU A 333 -14.85 16.13 2.25
CA GLU A 333 -15.14 17.56 2.32
C GLU A 333 -16.66 17.83 2.32
N ALA A 334 -17.42 17.09 1.51
CA ALA A 334 -18.88 17.18 1.52
C ALA A 334 -19.47 16.77 2.89
N LEU A 335 -18.95 15.69 3.50
CA LEU A 335 -19.37 15.29 4.85
C LEU A 335 -19.03 16.36 5.90
N ALA A 336 -17.86 17.00 5.82
CA ALA A 336 -17.48 18.10 6.70
C ALA A 336 -18.40 19.30 6.54
N CYS A 337 -18.74 19.69 5.31
CA CYS A 337 -19.68 20.77 5.04
C CYS A 337 -21.10 20.46 5.52
N ILE A 338 -21.59 19.23 5.30
CA ILE A 338 -22.91 18.81 5.79
C ILE A 338 -22.95 18.81 7.32
N ALA A 339 -21.89 18.31 7.98
CA ALA A 339 -21.79 18.35 9.43
C ALA A 339 -21.88 19.78 9.97
N LEU A 340 -21.13 20.71 9.36
CA LEU A 340 -21.12 22.12 9.72
C LEU A 340 -22.48 22.77 9.55
N LEU A 341 -23.19 22.46 8.45
CA LEU A 341 -24.55 22.92 8.22
C LEU A 341 -25.52 22.36 9.25
N CYS A 342 -25.40 21.06 9.60
CA CYS A 342 -26.25 20.45 10.62
C CYS A 342 -26.03 21.08 12.00
N TYR A 343 -24.79 21.31 12.41
CA TYR A 343 -24.48 21.97 13.67
C TYR A 343 -25.02 23.42 13.74
N SER A 344 -24.96 24.12 12.62
CA SER A 344 -25.49 25.48 12.52
C SER A 344 -27.03 25.53 12.47
N ALA A 345 -27.65 24.55 11.80
CA ALA A 345 -29.12 24.54 11.64
C ALA A 345 -29.86 23.93 12.83
N TRP A 346 -29.25 22.96 13.51
CA TRP A 346 -29.86 22.22 14.64
C TRP A 346 -28.93 22.21 15.85
N SER A 347 -28.76 23.38 16.47
CA SER A 347 -27.93 23.54 17.67
C SER A 347 -28.39 22.68 18.86
N ASP A 348 -29.68 22.34 18.93
CA ASP A 348 -30.26 21.51 20.00
C ASP A 348 -30.09 19.99 19.75
N ALA A 349 -29.68 19.58 18.54
CA ALA A 349 -29.55 18.18 18.13
C ALA A 349 -28.19 17.96 17.46
N LEU A 350 -27.12 18.19 18.22
CA LEU A 350 -25.71 18.07 17.72
C LEU A 350 -25.39 16.65 17.25
N ASP A 351 -26.07 15.63 17.74
CA ASP A 351 -25.87 14.24 17.34
C ASP A 351 -26.17 13.99 15.84
N ILE A 352 -27.04 14.80 15.22
CA ILE A 352 -27.29 14.75 13.76
C ILE A 352 -26.05 15.16 12.98
N GLY A 353 -25.41 16.26 13.35
CA GLY A 353 -24.13 16.69 12.75
C GLY A 353 -23.01 15.70 13.03
N ALA A 354 -23.02 15.10 14.21
CA ALA A 354 -22.02 14.12 14.63
C ALA A 354 -22.06 12.82 13.81
N ILE A 355 -23.18 12.44 13.20
CA ILE A 355 -23.22 11.33 12.20
C ILE A 355 -22.23 11.60 11.07
N PHE A 356 -22.25 12.80 10.51
CA PHE A 356 -21.40 13.14 9.37
C PHE A 356 -19.94 13.28 9.75
N THR A 357 -19.62 13.82 10.93
CA THR A 357 -18.23 13.89 11.41
C THR A 357 -17.67 12.53 11.76
N THR A 358 -18.46 11.64 12.37
CA THR A 358 -18.02 10.27 12.66
C THR A 358 -17.73 9.51 11.36
N ASN A 359 -18.58 9.66 10.34
CA ASN A 359 -18.37 9.07 9.02
C ASN A 359 -17.16 9.68 8.29
N LEU A 360 -16.96 11.00 8.41
CA LEU A 360 -15.75 11.68 7.90
C LEU A 360 -14.49 11.05 8.49
N ASN A 361 -14.43 10.93 9.82
CA ASN A 361 -13.30 10.31 10.50
C ASN A 361 -13.10 8.84 10.08
N ALA A 362 -14.17 8.07 9.93
CA ALA A 362 -14.09 6.68 9.47
C ALA A 362 -13.52 6.59 8.04
N LEU A 363 -13.92 7.48 7.12
CA LEU A 363 -13.34 7.56 5.78
C LEU A 363 -11.88 8.00 5.82
N LEU A 364 -11.51 8.95 6.69
CA LEU A 364 -10.11 9.35 6.91
C LEU A 364 -9.26 8.16 7.37
N VAL A 365 -9.79 7.29 8.26
CA VAL A 365 -9.12 6.03 8.66
C VAL A 365 -8.86 5.15 7.45
N GLY A 366 -9.92 4.82 6.70
CA GLY A 366 -9.82 3.95 5.53
C GLY A 366 -8.87 4.49 4.47
N PHE A 367 -8.95 5.80 4.19
CA PHE A 367 -8.07 6.48 3.25
C PHE A 367 -6.61 6.53 3.74
N SER A 368 -6.39 6.82 5.03
CA SER A 368 -5.06 6.80 5.63
C SER A 368 -4.42 5.41 5.54
N TRP A 369 -5.16 4.33 5.79
CA TRP A 369 -4.68 2.97 5.60
C TRP A 369 -4.29 2.70 4.16
N TYR A 370 -5.12 3.13 3.22
CA TYR A 370 -4.86 2.99 1.80
C TYR A 370 -3.57 3.70 1.37
N ILE A 371 -3.37 4.95 1.79
CA ILE A 371 -2.16 5.74 1.51
C ILE A 371 -0.93 5.15 2.19
N ILE A 372 -1.03 4.71 3.45
CA ILE A 372 0.06 4.05 4.17
C ILE A 372 0.49 2.77 3.41
N LEU A 373 -0.47 1.96 2.94
CA LEU A 373 -0.19 0.76 2.13
C LEU A 373 0.56 1.11 0.84
N ALA A 374 0.17 2.19 0.16
CA ALA A 374 0.83 2.67 -1.03
C ALA A 374 2.30 3.03 -0.77
N PHE A 375 2.55 3.85 0.24
CA PHE A 375 3.91 4.22 0.60
C PHE A 375 4.73 3.06 1.17
N MET A 376 4.12 2.10 1.86
CA MET A 376 4.79 0.87 2.28
C MET A 376 5.24 0.00 1.10
N SER A 377 4.50 0.04 -0.03
CA SER A 377 4.78 -0.75 -1.23
C SER A 377 5.85 -0.11 -2.11
N TYR A 378 5.82 1.21 -2.29
CA TYR A 378 6.70 1.93 -3.22
C TYR A 378 7.71 2.86 -2.55
N GLY A 379 7.57 3.11 -1.25
CA GLY A 379 8.43 4.03 -0.53
C GLY A 379 9.88 3.54 -0.39
N TRP A 380 10.80 4.48 -0.24
CA TRP A 380 12.25 4.23 -0.09
C TRP A 380 12.69 3.92 1.35
N ARG A 381 11.78 4.04 2.33
CA ARG A 381 12.05 3.84 3.76
C ARG A 381 11.42 2.53 4.27
N CYS A 382 11.76 2.19 5.53
CA CYS A 382 11.14 1.07 6.22
C CYS A 382 9.62 1.22 6.30
N PRO A 383 8.81 0.16 6.09
CA PRO A 383 7.34 0.22 6.15
C PRO A 383 6.79 0.87 7.43
N TYR A 384 7.41 0.64 8.59
CA TYR A 384 6.98 1.24 9.85
C TYR A 384 7.19 2.75 9.91
N TYR A 385 8.15 3.29 9.16
CA TYR A 385 8.33 4.74 9.02
C TYR A 385 7.05 5.40 8.48
N TYR A 386 6.47 4.83 7.43
CA TYR A 386 5.24 5.35 6.83
C TYR A 386 3.99 5.14 7.69
N ALA A 387 3.90 3.99 8.39
CA ALA A 387 2.79 3.75 9.30
C ALA A 387 2.76 4.77 10.44
N ILE A 388 3.88 4.94 11.13
CA ILE A 388 3.96 5.86 12.28
C ILE A 388 3.78 7.31 11.81
N ALA A 389 4.38 7.71 10.66
CA ALA A 389 4.15 9.03 10.08
C ALA A 389 2.67 9.29 9.78
N GLY A 390 1.97 8.29 9.22
CA GLY A 390 0.53 8.39 8.95
C GLY A 390 -0.30 8.56 10.23
N TRP A 391 0.02 7.82 11.31
CA TRP A 391 -0.64 7.99 12.60
C TRP A 391 -0.40 9.38 13.20
N ILE A 392 0.83 9.88 13.13
CA ILE A 392 1.17 11.22 13.64
C ILE A 392 0.41 12.29 12.87
N VAL A 393 0.38 12.22 11.55
CA VAL A 393 -0.30 13.23 10.71
C VAL A 393 -1.80 13.20 10.94
N TRP A 394 -2.45 12.03 10.87
CA TRP A 394 -3.90 11.95 11.00
C TRP A 394 -4.37 12.15 12.44
N LEU A 395 -3.96 11.28 13.39
CA LEU A 395 -4.43 11.32 14.77
C LEU A 395 -3.86 12.51 15.54
N GLY A 396 -2.60 12.88 15.25
CA GLY A 396 -1.95 14.01 15.92
C GLY A 396 -2.60 15.34 15.56
N CYS A 397 -2.86 15.60 14.27
CA CYS A 397 -3.53 16.82 13.84
C CYS A 397 -4.95 16.92 14.40
N ARG A 398 -5.71 15.82 14.42
CA ARG A 398 -7.04 15.75 15.02
C ARG A 398 -7.02 16.10 16.50
N GLY A 399 -6.16 15.43 17.28
CA GLY A 399 -6.08 15.63 18.73
C GLY A 399 -5.61 17.04 19.11
N ILE A 400 -4.60 17.56 18.40
CA ILE A 400 -4.11 18.94 18.60
C ILE A 400 -5.22 19.95 18.30
N ALA A 401 -5.95 19.78 17.19
CA ALA A 401 -7.04 20.67 16.81
C ALA A 401 -8.11 20.74 17.89
N ARG A 402 -8.55 19.58 18.43
CA ARG A 402 -9.56 19.53 19.46
C ARG A 402 -9.11 20.16 20.78
N ILE A 403 -7.87 19.89 21.23
CA ILE A 403 -7.33 20.52 22.43
C ILE A 403 -7.17 22.02 22.23
N THR A 404 -6.76 22.48 21.04
CA THR A 404 -6.68 23.90 20.72
C THR A 404 -8.04 24.55 20.78
N LEU A 405 -9.08 23.88 20.26
CA LEU A 405 -10.45 24.37 20.31
C LEU A 405 -10.90 24.69 21.74
N ILE A 406 -10.71 23.76 22.66
CA ILE A 406 -11.11 23.94 24.07
C ILE A 406 -10.42 25.16 24.67
N ASN A 407 -9.14 25.35 24.39
CA ASN A 407 -8.44 26.54 24.90
C ASN A 407 -8.93 27.84 24.25
N VAL A 408 -9.30 27.80 22.97
CA VAL A 408 -9.84 28.97 22.24
C VAL A 408 -11.24 29.29 22.71
N THR A 409 -12.13 28.31 22.87
CA THR A 409 -13.50 28.50 23.35
C THR A 409 -13.56 28.97 24.80
N ALA A 410 -12.61 28.53 25.64
CA ALA A 410 -12.47 29.03 27.00
C ALA A 410 -12.15 30.55 27.07
N VAL A 411 -11.47 31.08 26.01
CA VAL A 411 -11.09 32.50 25.93
C VAL A 411 -12.11 33.32 25.14
N SER A 412 -12.72 32.76 24.12
CA SER A 412 -13.61 33.44 23.16
C SER A 412 -14.84 32.59 22.91
N GLN A 413 -15.97 32.97 23.45
CA GLN A 413 -17.28 32.35 23.17
C GLN A 413 -17.84 32.85 21.83
N ASN A 414 -17.05 32.77 20.78
CA ASN A 414 -17.43 33.28 19.46
C ASN A 414 -17.61 32.15 18.47
N ASP A 415 -18.81 31.64 18.31
CA ASP A 415 -19.18 30.56 17.40
C ASP A 415 -18.85 30.89 15.93
N LEU A 416 -18.92 32.19 15.56
CA LEU A 416 -18.59 32.66 14.22
C LEU A 416 -17.10 32.47 13.90
N LEU A 417 -16.21 32.69 14.87
CA LEU A 417 -14.77 32.47 14.69
C LEU A 417 -14.47 31.00 14.41
N MET A 418 -15.12 30.12 15.16
CA MET A 418 -14.96 28.68 14.99
C MET A 418 -15.48 28.21 13.62
N LEU A 419 -16.67 28.65 13.24
CA LEU A 419 -17.26 28.39 11.93
C LEU A 419 -16.30 28.83 10.81
N ALA A 420 -15.76 30.06 10.90
CA ALA A 420 -14.81 30.60 9.95
C ALA A 420 -13.51 29.77 9.91
N ALA A 421 -12.99 29.34 11.07
CA ALA A 421 -11.78 28.51 11.13
C ALA A 421 -11.96 27.14 10.44
N VAL A 422 -13.06 26.44 10.72
CA VAL A 422 -13.37 25.16 10.09
C VAL A 422 -13.58 25.33 8.59
N PHE A 423 -14.33 26.34 8.17
CA PHE A 423 -14.54 26.64 6.76
C PHE A 423 -13.22 26.93 6.03
N THR A 424 -12.35 27.72 6.65
CA THR A 424 -11.02 28.03 6.10
C THR A 424 -10.18 26.75 5.94
N MET A 425 -10.21 25.84 6.92
CA MET A 425 -9.50 24.55 6.84
C MET A 425 -10.04 23.67 5.73
N ILE A 426 -11.36 23.60 5.53
CA ILE A 426 -11.96 22.88 4.41
C ILE A 426 -11.48 23.47 3.08
N VAL A 427 -11.50 24.80 2.93
CA VAL A 427 -11.02 25.47 1.72
C VAL A 427 -9.53 25.18 1.45
N ILE A 428 -8.69 25.25 2.49
CA ILE A 428 -7.25 24.92 2.35
C ILE A 428 -7.06 23.46 1.94
N SER A 429 -7.79 22.53 2.58
CA SER A 429 -7.74 21.10 2.22
C SER A 429 -8.11 20.87 0.76
N THR A 430 -9.18 21.52 0.28
CA THR A 430 -9.64 21.45 -1.10
C THR A 430 -8.56 21.96 -2.07
N GLN A 431 -7.93 23.11 -1.76
CA GLN A 431 -6.88 23.68 -2.61
C GLN A 431 -5.64 22.76 -2.68
N VAL A 432 -5.19 22.21 -1.54
CA VAL A 432 -4.05 21.29 -1.50
C VAL A 432 -4.37 19.98 -2.25
N SER A 433 -5.57 19.45 -2.10
CA SER A 433 -6.03 18.25 -2.82
C SER A 433 -6.09 18.51 -4.33
N PHE A 434 -6.56 19.69 -4.74
CA PHE A 434 -6.62 20.09 -6.15
C PHE A 434 -5.22 20.24 -6.76
N VAL A 435 -4.27 20.82 -6.05
CA VAL A 435 -2.86 20.90 -6.48
C VAL A 435 -2.25 19.51 -6.64
N ASN A 436 -2.51 18.60 -5.71
CA ASN A 436 -2.09 17.21 -5.83
C ASN A 436 -2.67 16.54 -7.09
N PHE A 437 -3.95 16.75 -7.36
CA PHE A 437 -4.63 16.21 -8.53
C PHE A 437 -4.06 16.74 -9.84
N LEU A 438 -3.80 18.06 -9.93
CA LEU A 438 -3.17 18.67 -11.11
C LEU A 438 -1.76 18.13 -11.35
N ASN A 439 -0.97 17.93 -10.29
CA ASN A 439 0.36 17.36 -10.41
C ASN A 439 0.31 15.91 -10.92
N VAL A 440 -0.60 15.10 -10.43
CA VAL A 440 -0.80 13.71 -10.91
C VAL A 440 -1.18 13.72 -12.40
N ARG A 441 -2.14 14.57 -12.78
CA ARG A 441 -2.60 14.66 -14.17
C ARG A 441 -1.51 15.18 -15.13
N LYS A 442 -0.66 16.08 -14.67
CA LYS A 442 0.48 16.56 -15.46
C LYS A 442 1.51 15.47 -15.74
N PHE A 443 1.75 14.58 -14.77
CA PHE A 443 2.62 13.43 -14.96
C PHE A 443 2.00 12.38 -15.89
N GLU A 444 0.68 12.15 -15.82
CA GLU A 444 -0.03 11.26 -16.76
C GLU A 444 0.01 11.80 -18.19
N SER A 445 -0.25 13.11 -18.39
CA SER A 445 -0.24 13.71 -19.73
C SER A 445 1.16 13.70 -20.36
N VAL A 446 2.21 13.91 -19.58
CA VAL A 446 3.60 13.83 -20.08
C VAL A 446 3.95 12.41 -20.47
N SER A 447 3.51 11.40 -19.71
CA SER A 447 3.72 10.00 -20.06
C SER A 447 2.88 9.54 -21.26
N GLU A 448 1.66 10.07 -21.42
CA GLU A 448 0.81 9.81 -22.60
C GLU A 448 1.34 10.54 -23.84
N GLU A 449 1.84 11.78 -23.72
CA GLU A 449 2.50 12.48 -24.81
C GLU A 449 3.80 11.78 -25.25
N GLU A 450 4.63 11.34 -24.31
CA GLU A 450 5.82 10.54 -24.64
C GLU A 450 5.44 9.22 -25.33
N LEU A 451 4.41 8.52 -24.83
CA LEU A 451 3.90 7.30 -25.43
C LEU A 451 3.28 7.57 -26.80
N THR A 452 2.53 8.68 -26.96
CA THR A 452 1.91 9.04 -28.26
C THR A 452 2.94 9.51 -29.26
N HIS A 453 3.99 10.23 -28.83
CA HIS A 453 5.12 10.56 -29.67
C HIS A 453 5.93 9.34 -30.07
N GLN A 454 6.15 8.39 -29.17
CA GLN A 454 6.78 7.12 -29.50
C GLN A 454 5.90 6.25 -30.42
N GLN A 455 4.58 6.20 -30.20
CA GLN A 455 3.64 5.52 -31.10
C GLN A 455 3.60 6.15 -32.50
N LYS A 456 3.56 7.49 -32.60
CA LYS A 456 3.64 8.18 -33.90
C LYS A 456 4.98 7.96 -34.58
N ALA A 457 6.07 7.99 -33.85
CA ALA A 457 7.40 7.75 -34.40
C ALA A 457 7.54 6.29 -34.89
N VAL A 458 6.93 5.33 -34.20
CA VAL A 458 6.90 3.92 -34.61
C VAL A 458 5.96 3.70 -35.80
N GLN A 459 4.75 4.30 -35.81
CA GLN A 459 3.79 4.18 -36.92
C GLN A 459 4.25 4.88 -38.21
N THR A 460 5.07 5.93 -38.11
CA THR A 460 5.66 6.62 -39.28
C THR A 460 6.98 6.01 -39.71
N SER A 461 7.52 5.05 -38.97
CA SER A 461 8.75 4.34 -39.37
C SER A 461 8.51 3.51 -40.62
N PRO A 462 9.34 3.65 -41.65
CA PRO A 462 9.25 2.82 -42.86
C PRO A 462 9.39 1.32 -42.57
N VAL A 463 9.96 0.94 -41.45
CA VAL A 463 10.13 -0.45 -41.00
C VAL A 463 8.77 -1.09 -40.63
N VAL A 464 7.83 -0.35 -40.01
CA VAL A 464 6.48 -0.86 -39.70
C VAL A 464 5.70 -1.17 -40.99
N LYS A 465 5.83 -0.32 -42.02
CA LYS A 465 5.20 -0.52 -43.31
C LYS A 465 5.79 -1.73 -44.08
N VAL A 466 7.09 -1.95 -43.96
CA VAL A 466 7.77 -3.07 -44.63
C VAL A 466 7.48 -4.41 -43.94
N LEU A 467 7.24 -4.40 -42.62
CA LEU A 467 6.96 -5.60 -41.83
C LEU A 467 5.47 -5.99 -41.81
N GLY A 468 4.57 -5.19 -42.40
CA GLY A 468 3.15 -5.52 -42.46
C GLY A 468 2.44 -5.59 -41.07
N LEU A 469 2.92 -4.81 -40.11
CA LEU A 469 2.42 -4.81 -38.72
C LEU A 469 1.20 -3.91 -38.50
N ASP A 470 0.59 -3.41 -39.58
CA ASP A 470 -0.56 -2.48 -39.50
C ASP A 470 -1.84 -3.15 -38.96
N ASP A 471 -1.92 -4.49 -38.90
CA ASP A 471 -3.15 -5.22 -38.57
C ASP A 471 -3.12 -6.07 -37.29
N HIS A 472 -2.02 -6.08 -36.52
CA HIS A 472 -1.95 -6.89 -35.31
C HIS A 472 -1.69 -6.04 -34.07
N HIS A 473 -2.51 -6.24 -33.02
CA HIS A 473 -2.35 -5.71 -31.66
C HIS A 473 -1.08 -6.27 -30.97
N GLU A 474 0.10 -6.07 -31.56
CA GLU A 474 1.35 -6.37 -30.88
C GLU A 474 1.71 -5.28 -29.87
N SER A 475 2.21 -5.72 -28.71
CA SER A 475 2.67 -4.82 -27.65
C SER A 475 3.76 -3.89 -28.18
N LEU A 476 3.67 -2.59 -27.88
CA LEU A 476 4.72 -1.58 -28.18
C LEU A 476 6.12 -2.03 -27.75
N ALA A 477 6.21 -2.88 -26.72
CA ALA A 477 7.46 -3.48 -26.27
C ALA A 477 8.02 -4.47 -27.29
N ASP A 478 7.14 -5.27 -27.92
CA ASP A 478 7.53 -6.29 -28.90
C ASP A 478 7.99 -5.63 -30.21
N VAL A 479 7.28 -4.58 -30.65
CA VAL A 479 7.66 -3.77 -31.82
C VAL A 479 9.02 -3.09 -31.59
N ARG A 480 9.24 -2.50 -30.43
CA ARG A 480 10.53 -1.87 -30.09
C ARG A 480 11.66 -2.90 -30.04
N GLN A 481 11.39 -4.07 -29.51
CA GLN A 481 12.35 -5.16 -29.45
C GLN A 481 12.70 -5.67 -30.86
N ALA A 482 11.71 -5.84 -31.73
CA ALA A 482 11.90 -6.24 -33.13
C ALA A 482 12.72 -5.19 -33.92
N THR A 483 12.38 -3.90 -33.74
CA THR A 483 13.13 -2.80 -34.39
C THR A 483 14.60 -2.76 -33.94
N MET A 484 14.85 -2.85 -32.62
CA MET A 484 16.21 -2.84 -32.09
C MET A 484 17.00 -4.08 -32.52
N ARG A 485 16.34 -5.22 -32.67
CA ARG A 485 16.97 -6.43 -33.22
C ARG A 485 17.36 -6.26 -34.68
N HIS A 486 16.45 -5.73 -35.50
CA HIS A 486 16.74 -5.45 -36.91
C HIS A 486 17.89 -4.45 -37.07
N ASN A 487 17.89 -3.34 -36.33
CA ASN A 487 18.99 -2.38 -36.38
C ASN A 487 20.32 -2.98 -35.90
N ALA A 488 20.30 -3.86 -34.91
CA ALA A 488 21.46 -4.57 -34.43
C ALA A 488 22.00 -5.58 -35.48
N GLU A 489 21.13 -6.19 -36.26
CA GLU A 489 21.51 -7.07 -37.38
C GLU A 489 22.20 -6.29 -38.51
N GLU A 490 21.68 -5.09 -38.85
CA GLU A 490 22.31 -4.23 -39.87
C GLU A 490 23.68 -3.71 -39.41
N VAL A 491 23.80 -3.24 -38.18
CA VAL A 491 25.07 -2.88 -37.56
C VAL A 491 26.01 -4.10 -37.50
N GLY A 492 25.45 -5.28 -37.21
CA GLY A 492 26.19 -6.54 -37.18
C GLY A 492 26.81 -6.90 -38.53
N LYS A 493 26.08 -6.72 -39.63
CA LYS A 493 26.59 -6.92 -41.01
C LYS A 493 27.70 -5.94 -41.33
N GLN A 494 27.55 -4.67 -40.96
CA GLN A 494 28.54 -3.64 -41.26
C GLN A 494 29.86 -3.82 -40.51
N PHE A 495 29.79 -4.20 -39.22
CA PHE A 495 30.99 -4.33 -38.37
C PHE A 495 31.43 -5.80 -38.16
N LEU A 496 30.87 -6.72 -38.90
CA LEU A 496 31.17 -8.16 -38.83
C LEU A 496 31.05 -8.70 -37.38
N LEU A 497 29.93 -8.37 -36.73
CA LEU A 497 29.61 -8.92 -35.43
C LEU A 497 29.14 -10.36 -35.56
N SER A 498 29.46 -11.19 -34.56
CA SER A 498 28.90 -12.55 -34.50
C SER A 498 27.42 -12.52 -34.09
N GLU A 499 26.65 -13.57 -34.39
CA GLU A 499 25.24 -13.69 -33.98
C GLU A 499 25.04 -13.40 -32.50
N ARG A 500 25.90 -13.91 -31.63
CA ARG A 500 25.87 -13.64 -30.19
C ARG A 500 26.17 -12.19 -29.83
N GLU A 501 27.06 -11.54 -30.57
CA GLU A 501 27.33 -10.11 -30.36
C GLU A 501 26.15 -9.25 -30.83
N VAL A 502 25.43 -9.66 -31.89
CA VAL A 502 24.19 -9.00 -32.34
C VAL A 502 23.06 -9.15 -31.30
N GLU A 503 22.86 -10.34 -30.74
CA GLU A 503 21.87 -10.57 -29.66
C GLU A 503 22.18 -9.72 -28.45
N VAL A 504 23.44 -9.69 -27.99
CA VAL A 504 23.88 -8.85 -26.89
C VAL A 504 23.68 -7.36 -27.20
N LEU A 505 24.01 -6.93 -28.43
CA LEU A 505 23.87 -5.55 -28.89
C LEU A 505 22.39 -5.11 -28.87
N SER A 506 21.47 -5.94 -29.38
CA SER A 506 20.03 -5.63 -29.42
C SER A 506 19.44 -5.40 -28.03
N LEU A 507 19.75 -6.28 -27.06
CA LEU A 507 19.27 -6.17 -25.68
C LEU A 507 19.95 -5.00 -24.95
N TYR A 508 21.24 -4.80 -25.19
CA TYR A 508 21.99 -3.69 -24.60
C TYR A 508 21.48 -2.33 -25.09
N ALA A 509 21.13 -2.22 -26.35
CA ALA A 509 20.51 -1.03 -26.92
C ALA A 509 19.11 -0.75 -26.37
N LEU A 510 18.33 -1.78 -26.05
CA LEU A 510 17.03 -1.64 -25.37
C LEU A 510 17.09 -1.04 -23.94
N GLY A 511 18.28 -0.76 -23.44
CA GLY A 511 18.43 -0.17 -22.12
C GLY A 511 18.74 -1.18 -21.01
N TRP A 512 18.98 -2.45 -21.33
CA TRP A 512 19.20 -3.49 -20.32
C TRP A 512 20.61 -3.39 -19.70
N THR A 513 20.70 -3.70 -18.43
CA THR A 513 22.00 -3.79 -17.75
C THR A 513 22.72 -5.06 -18.17
N GLN A 514 24.04 -5.08 -18.07
CA GLN A 514 24.86 -6.27 -18.39
C GLN A 514 24.38 -7.53 -17.65
N LYS A 515 23.95 -7.37 -16.39
CA LYS A 515 23.41 -8.47 -15.58
C LYS A 515 22.10 -9.01 -16.16
N ARG A 516 21.20 -8.14 -16.58
CA ARG A 516 19.92 -8.52 -17.18
C ARG A 516 20.09 -9.14 -18.57
N VAL A 517 21.03 -8.64 -19.37
CA VAL A 517 21.40 -9.25 -20.65
C VAL A 517 21.95 -10.67 -20.45
N ALA A 518 22.79 -10.86 -19.42
CA ALA A 518 23.32 -12.17 -19.09
C ALA A 518 22.23 -13.16 -18.63
N GLU A 519 21.29 -12.71 -17.82
CA GLU A 519 20.14 -13.52 -17.37
C GLU A 519 19.24 -13.94 -18.54
N GLU A 520 18.97 -13.03 -19.48
CA GLU A 520 18.10 -13.29 -20.65
C GLU A 520 18.76 -14.25 -21.65
N LEU A 521 20.05 -14.09 -21.89
CA LEU A 521 20.80 -14.93 -22.85
C LEU A 521 21.38 -16.20 -22.21
N PHE A 522 21.07 -16.46 -20.94
CA PHE A 522 21.57 -17.62 -20.18
C PHE A 522 23.11 -17.76 -20.20
N ILE A 523 23.80 -16.61 -20.03
CA ILE A 523 25.27 -16.54 -19.97
C ILE A 523 25.73 -15.89 -18.65
N SER A 524 27.03 -16.03 -18.33
CA SER A 524 27.56 -15.35 -17.16
C SER A 524 27.66 -13.83 -17.38
N PRO A 525 27.52 -12.98 -16.31
CA PRO A 525 27.72 -11.55 -16.44
C PRO A 525 29.10 -11.17 -16.99
N GLY A 526 30.13 -11.95 -16.68
CA GLY A 526 31.47 -11.80 -17.26
C GLY A 526 31.53 -12.06 -18.76
N THR A 527 30.75 -13.05 -19.25
CA THR A 527 30.64 -13.36 -20.68
C THR A 527 29.90 -12.22 -21.40
N ALA A 528 28.79 -11.71 -20.84
CA ALA A 528 28.07 -10.56 -21.39
C ALA A 528 28.99 -9.32 -21.49
N HIS A 529 29.77 -9.06 -20.45
CA HIS A 529 30.76 -7.97 -20.44
C HIS A 529 31.82 -8.15 -21.54
N ALA A 530 32.32 -9.37 -21.74
CA ALA A 530 33.28 -9.66 -22.79
C ALA A 530 32.71 -9.42 -24.20
N HIS A 531 31.43 -9.79 -24.43
CA HIS A 531 30.76 -9.49 -25.71
C HIS A 531 30.58 -7.98 -25.90
N ILE A 532 30.14 -7.23 -24.90
CA ILE A 532 30.02 -5.77 -24.99
C ILE A 532 31.35 -5.11 -25.28
N LYS A 533 32.44 -5.55 -24.63
CA LYS A 533 33.79 -5.04 -24.90
C LYS A 533 34.24 -5.31 -26.35
N ARG A 534 33.92 -6.49 -26.91
CA ARG A 534 34.20 -6.81 -28.32
C ARG A 534 33.37 -5.97 -29.29
N ILE A 535 32.10 -5.71 -28.97
CA ILE A 535 31.23 -4.83 -29.77
C ILE A 535 31.86 -3.44 -29.85
N TYR A 536 32.26 -2.84 -28.72
CA TYR A 536 32.97 -1.56 -28.74
C TYR A 536 34.26 -1.59 -29.55
N ALA A 537 35.03 -2.64 -29.40
CA ALA A 537 36.30 -2.78 -30.16
C ALA A 537 36.09 -2.91 -31.66
N LYS A 538 35.01 -3.59 -32.10
CA LYS A 538 34.71 -3.78 -33.54
C LYS A 538 34.00 -2.57 -34.16
N THR A 539 33.15 -1.88 -33.39
CA THR A 539 32.40 -0.71 -33.89
C THR A 539 33.19 0.60 -33.80
N GLY A 540 34.23 0.64 -32.96
CA GLY A 540 34.98 1.88 -32.69
C GLY A 540 34.20 2.89 -31.87
N LEU A 541 33.03 2.50 -31.31
CA LEU A 541 32.22 3.34 -30.42
C LEU A 541 32.70 3.19 -28.98
N HIS A 542 32.52 4.23 -28.15
CA HIS A 542 33.09 4.26 -26.82
C HIS A 542 32.04 4.37 -25.70
N SER A 543 30.81 4.64 -26.09
CA SER A 543 29.71 4.77 -25.11
C SER A 543 28.43 4.10 -25.62
N ARG A 544 27.55 3.75 -24.67
CA ARG A 544 26.23 3.21 -24.99
C ARG A 544 25.38 4.22 -25.78
N GLN A 545 25.52 5.50 -25.49
CA GLN A 545 24.80 6.55 -26.20
C GLN A 545 25.26 6.62 -27.66
N GLU A 546 26.54 6.52 -27.92
CA GLU A 546 27.06 6.48 -29.29
C GLU A 546 26.53 5.26 -30.07
N ILE A 547 26.38 4.10 -29.41
CA ILE A 547 25.75 2.92 -30.04
C ILE A 547 24.29 3.24 -30.38
N LEU A 548 23.52 3.84 -29.49
CA LEU A 548 22.12 4.20 -29.74
C LEU A 548 22.01 5.20 -30.88
N ASP A 549 22.77 6.29 -30.83
CA ASP A 549 22.80 7.33 -31.87
C ASP A 549 23.21 6.75 -33.24
N TYR A 550 24.10 5.75 -33.25
CA TYR A 550 24.50 5.07 -34.46
C TYR A 550 23.39 4.16 -35.00
N MET A 551 22.72 3.41 -34.15
CA MET A 551 21.60 2.53 -34.50
C MET A 551 20.39 3.31 -35.00
N GLU A 552 20.13 4.51 -34.46
CA GLU A 552 19.05 5.38 -34.90
C GLU A 552 19.21 5.85 -36.34
N LYS A 553 20.44 5.96 -36.86
CA LYS A 553 20.69 6.32 -38.27
C LYS A 553 20.19 5.28 -39.27
N TYR A 554 19.95 4.03 -38.82
CA TYR A 554 19.37 2.98 -39.68
C TYR A 554 17.84 2.98 -39.64
N THR A 555 17.24 3.78 -38.77
CA THR A 555 15.78 3.90 -38.67
C THR A 555 15.22 5.05 -39.53
N SER A 556 16.09 5.87 -40.12
CA SER A 556 15.74 6.99 -41.04
C SER A 556 15.87 6.53 -42.52
#